data_6f9927c217e55608a5f8ae5054247dea
#
_entry.id   6f9927c217e55608a5f8ae5054247dea
#
_cell.length_a   1.000
_cell.length_b   1.000
_cell.length_c   1.000
_cell.angle_alpha   90.00
_cell.angle_beta   90.00
_cell.angle_gamma   90.00
#
_symmetry.space_group_name_H-M   'P 1'
#
loop_
_entity.id
_entity.type
_entity.pdbx_description
1 polymer ?
#
loop_
_entity_poly.entity_id
_entity_poly.type
_entity_poly.pdbx_seq_one_letter_code
_entity_poly.pdbx_strand_id
1 'polypeptide(L)'
;LHNAAVAFGEYVEMCLPLIAERRGSGEATDIISILVNAHDEGGLARTDAGGAALPIEDTLNSDELLMFLVLLVVAGNETTRNALSGGLLAFSRFPEQKQKLLDNPELITTAVDEIVRFVTPVLTFCRTVTETHEYQGQTLEAGQQVLMLYQSANRDPRVFEDPDEFRIDRDPN
;
A
#
# COMPACT_ATOMS: atom_id res chain seq x y z
N LEU A 1 5.46 20.61 -10.93
CA LEU A 1 6.40 20.54 -9.79
C LEU A 1 6.09 21.61 -8.74
N HIS A 2 5.88 22.91 -9.13
CA HIS A 2 5.60 23.99 -8.19
C HIS A 2 4.38 23.71 -7.30
N ASN A 3 3.25 23.32 -7.89
CA ASN A 3 2.02 23.01 -7.14
C ASN A 3 2.19 21.83 -6.16
N ALA A 4 3.00 20.83 -6.51
CA ALA A 4 3.28 19.71 -5.61
C ALA A 4 4.12 20.13 -4.39
N ALA A 5 5.09 21.03 -4.60
CA ALA A 5 5.90 21.57 -3.49
C ALA A 5 5.07 22.45 -2.54
N VAL A 6 4.14 23.24 -3.08
CA VAL A 6 3.21 24.06 -2.26
C VAL A 6 2.29 23.15 -1.46
N ALA A 7 1.64 22.17 -2.10
CA ALA A 7 0.74 21.22 -1.41
C ALA A 7 1.48 20.40 -0.35
N PHE A 8 2.74 20.03 -0.60
CA PHE A 8 3.57 19.37 0.40
C PHE A 8 3.83 20.28 1.61
N GLY A 9 4.18 21.55 1.37
CA GLY A 9 4.38 22.53 2.45
C GLY A 9 3.12 22.73 3.30
N GLU A 10 1.97 22.91 2.67
CA GLU A 10 0.66 23.02 3.36
C GLU A 10 0.34 21.78 4.19
N TYR A 11 0.65 20.59 3.67
CA TYR A 11 0.46 19.35 4.40
C TYR A 11 1.39 19.25 5.63
N VAL A 12 2.66 19.62 5.48
CA VAL A 12 3.61 19.68 6.60
C VAL A 12 3.13 20.65 7.68
N GLU A 13 2.71 21.86 7.29
CA GLU A 13 2.16 22.86 8.21
C GLU A 13 0.91 22.35 8.95
N MET A 14 0.11 21.50 8.33
CA MET A 14 -1.04 20.86 8.97
C MET A 14 -0.60 19.74 9.95
N CYS A 15 0.39 18.94 9.60
CA CYS A 15 0.84 17.82 10.42
C CYS A 15 1.59 18.22 11.68
N LEU A 16 2.42 19.26 11.62
CA LEU A 16 3.26 19.69 12.76
C LEU A 16 2.45 20.01 14.03
N PRO A 17 1.38 20.81 13.99
CA PRO A 17 0.53 21.05 15.15
C PRO A 17 -0.13 19.78 15.69
N LEU A 18 -0.59 18.89 14.80
CA LEU A 18 -1.21 17.62 15.19
C LEU A 18 -0.23 16.69 15.91
N ILE A 19 1.00 16.59 15.42
CA ILE A 19 2.07 15.84 16.08
C ILE A 19 2.35 16.43 17.48
N ALA A 20 2.49 17.77 17.57
CA ALA A 20 2.76 18.46 18.82
C ALA A 20 1.63 18.26 19.86
N GLU A 21 0.37 18.30 19.43
CA GLU A 21 -0.81 18.09 20.28
C GLU A 21 -0.88 16.65 20.80
N ARG A 22 -0.49 15.64 19.98
CA ARG A 22 -0.53 14.22 20.37
C ARG A 22 0.67 13.80 21.21
N ARG A 23 1.79 14.52 21.09
CA ARG A 23 3.02 14.19 21.83
C ARG A 23 2.81 14.32 23.33
N GLY A 24 3.08 13.22 24.05
CA GLY A 24 2.93 13.17 25.50
C GLY A 24 1.48 13.11 26.02
N SER A 25 0.48 12.98 25.14
CA SER A 25 -0.92 12.82 25.56
C SER A 25 -1.17 11.47 26.24
N GLY A 26 -0.36 10.44 25.97
CA GLY A 26 -0.56 9.06 26.41
C GLY A 26 -1.78 8.38 25.81
N GLU A 27 -2.56 9.07 24.99
CA GLU A 27 -3.72 8.53 24.29
C GLU A 27 -3.32 7.97 22.92
N ALA A 28 -3.89 6.83 22.56
CA ALA A 28 -3.71 6.17 21.25
C ALA A 28 -5.06 6.08 20.52
N THR A 29 -5.66 7.24 20.27
CA THR A 29 -7.03 7.34 19.72
C THR A 29 -7.08 7.43 18.20
N ASP A 30 -5.98 7.83 17.57
CA ASP A 30 -5.82 7.91 16.12
C ASP A 30 -4.43 7.45 15.68
N ILE A 31 -4.25 7.28 14.37
CA ILE A 31 -2.97 6.78 13.81
C ILE A 31 -1.80 7.72 14.10
N ILE A 32 -2.02 9.02 14.19
CA ILE A 32 -0.97 10.00 14.50
C ILE A 32 -0.53 9.82 15.95
N SER A 33 -1.47 9.72 16.91
CA SER A 33 -1.15 9.50 18.32
C SER A 33 -0.43 8.17 18.55
N ILE A 34 -0.84 7.10 17.86
CA ILE A 34 -0.17 5.79 17.94
C ILE A 34 1.28 5.90 17.44
N LEU A 35 1.50 6.53 16.28
CA LEU A 35 2.83 6.65 15.70
C LEU A 35 3.74 7.59 16.48
N VAL A 36 3.22 8.71 16.97
CA VAL A 36 3.97 9.68 17.79
C VAL A 36 4.39 9.04 19.11
N ASN A 37 3.48 8.36 19.80
CA ASN A 37 3.80 7.67 21.03
C ASN A 37 4.83 6.55 20.79
N ALA A 38 4.64 5.72 19.77
CA ALA A 38 5.60 4.68 19.40
C ALA A 38 6.98 5.24 19.03
N HIS A 39 7.03 6.40 18.36
CA HIS A 39 8.28 7.12 18.08
C HIS A 39 8.97 7.58 19.37
N ASP A 40 8.23 8.26 20.25
CA ASP A 40 8.77 8.83 21.48
C ASP A 40 9.20 7.75 22.49
N GLU A 41 8.59 6.57 22.45
CA GLU A 41 8.95 5.38 23.22
C GLU A 41 10.08 4.55 22.58
N GLY A 42 10.57 4.94 21.40
CA GLY A 42 11.58 4.19 20.63
C GLY A 42 11.05 2.90 19.99
N GLY A 43 9.73 2.73 19.93
CA GLY A 43 9.07 1.54 19.37
C GLY A 43 9.09 1.46 17.84
N LEU A 44 9.50 2.53 17.13
CA LEU A 44 9.68 2.55 15.68
C LEU A 44 11.13 2.24 15.28
N ALA A 45 11.77 1.32 15.99
CA ALA A 45 13.09 0.86 15.64
C ALA A 45 13.07 0.11 14.29
N ARG A 46 14.10 0.36 13.48
CA ARG A 46 14.36 -0.48 12.30
C ARG A 46 14.74 -1.89 12.76
N THR A 47 14.34 -2.88 11.99
CA THR A 47 14.74 -4.27 12.20
C THR A 47 15.69 -4.71 11.08
N ASP A 48 16.62 -5.61 11.42
CA ASP A 48 17.43 -6.31 10.41
C ASP A 48 16.60 -7.32 9.61
N ALA A 49 17.22 -7.98 8.64
CA ALA A 49 16.56 -8.99 7.82
C ALA A 49 16.07 -10.23 8.62
N GLY A 50 16.53 -10.40 9.85
CA GLY A 50 16.09 -11.45 10.78
C GLY A 50 15.01 -11.00 11.77
N GLY A 51 14.57 -9.73 11.69
CA GLY A 51 13.56 -9.16 12.58
C GLY A 51 14.10 -8.69 13.94
N ALA A 52 15.44 -8.71 14.16
CA ALA A 52 16.03 -8.16 15.36
C ALA A 52 16.06 -6.63 15.30
N ALA A 53 15.69 -5.95 16.41
CA ALA A 53 15.75 -4.50 16.50
C ALA A 53 17.19 -4.00 16.32
N LEU A 54 17.36 -3.04 15.41
CA LEU A 54 18.61 -2.32 15.25
C LEU A 54 18.85 -1.35 16.41
N PRO A 55 20.09 -0.85 16.61
CA PRO A 55 20.39 0.13 17.67
C PRO A 55 19.46 1.36 17.61
N ILE A 56 19.26 2.02 18.76
CA ILE A 56 18.38 3.21 18.90
C ILE A 56 18.75 4.33 17.90
N GLU A 57 20.00 4.40 17.46
CA GLU A 57 20.48 5.33 16.44
C GLU A 57 19.79 5.15 15.07
N ASP A 58 19.17 3.97 14.85
CA ASP A 58 18.41 3.64 13.64
C ASP A 58 16.88 3.74 13.82
N THR A 59 16.40 4.40 14.86
CA THR A 59 14.97 4.74 14.98
C THR A 59 14.60 5.89 14.04
N LEU A 60 13.33 5.97 13.66
CA LEU A 60 12.85 7.10 12.88
C LEU A 60 13.06 8.41 13.65
N ASN A 61 13.69 9.39 13.05
CA ASN A 61 13.72 10.74 13.59
C ASN A 61 12.41 11.51 13.30
N SER A 62 12.28 12.73 13.83
CA SER A 62 11.03 13.50 13.68
C SER A 62 10.71 13.85 12.23
N ASP A 63 11.72 14.08 11.38
CA ASP A 63 11.52 14.37 9.95
C ASP A 63 11.07 13.10 9.21
N GLU A 64 11.66 11.96 9.56
CA GLU A 64 11.25 10.66 9.00
C GLU A 64 9.84 10.27 9.44
N LEU A 65 9.44 10.54 10.69
CA LEU A 65 8.07 10.38 11.15
C LEU A 65 7.10 11.24 10.33
N LEU A 66 7.43 12.51 10.11
CA LEU A 66 6.63 13.41 9.26
C LEU A 66 6.52 12.87 7.83
N MET A 67 7.63 12.43 7.24
CA MET A 67 7.64 11.83 5.90
C MET A 67 6.83 10.53 5.83
N PHE A 68 6.81 9.75 6.92
CA PHE A 68 5.98 8.56 7.01
C PHE A 68 4.49 8.89 7.03
N LEU A 69 4.08 9.95 7.73
CA LEU A 69 2.70 10.44 7.70
C LEU A 69 2.28 10.92 6.31
N VAL A 70 3.19 11.63 5.59
CA VAL A 70 2.97 11.99 4.17
C VAL A 70 2.77 10.74 3.33
N LEU A 71 3.61 9.73 3.51
CA LEU A 71 3.51 8.46 2.78
C LEU A 71 2.16 7.78 3.02
N LEU A 72 1.68 7.74 4.26
CA LEU A 72 0.38 7.13 4.59
C LEU A 72 -0.78 7.82 3.86
N VAL A 73 -0.78 9.15 3.78
CA VAL A 73 -1.83 9.89 3.04
C VAL A 73 -1.75 9.61 1.55
N VAL A 74 -0.56 9.64 0.96
CA VAL A 74 -0.38 9.38 -0.47
C VAL A 74 -0.75 7.93 -0.80
N ALA A 75 -0.26 6.98 -0.01
CA ALA A 75 -0.48 5.56 -0.26
C ALA A 75 -1.95 5.14 -0.04
N GLY A 76 -2.59 5.66 1.00
CA GLY A 76 -3.94 5.25 1.41
C GLY A 76 -5.08 5.94 0.65
N ASN A 77 -4.85 7.12 0.09
CA ASN A 77 -5.91 7.90 -0.55
C ASN A 77 -6.22 7.40 -1.96
N GLU A 78 -5.26 7.51 -2.87
CA GLU A 78 -5.47 7.30 -4.31
C GLU A 78 -5.75 5.81 -4.63
N THR A 79 -5.01 4.91 -4.00
CA THR A 79 -5.16 3.47 -4.24
C THR A 79 -6.51 2.96 -3.77
N THR A 80 -6.91 3.33 -2.55
CA THR A 80 -8.20 2.93 -1.96
C THR A 80 -9.37 3.51 -2.74
N ARG A 81 -9.29 4.80 -3.10
CA ARG A 81 -10.31 5.45 -3.93
C ARG A 81 -10.48 4.75 -5.28
N ASN A 82 -9.39 4.42 -5.95
CA ASN A 82 -9.42 3.74 -7.24
C ASN A 82 -9.94 2.31 -7.11
N ALA A 83 -9.55 1.58 -6.04
CA ALA A 83 -10.10 0.25 -5.76
C ALA A 83 -11.62 0.30 -5.56
N LEU A 84 -12.11 1.22 -4.72
CA LEU A 84 -13.53 1.36 -4.43
C LEU A 84 -14.34 1.75 -5.68
N SER A 85 -13.91 2.79 -6.40
CA SER A 85 -14.63 3.24 -7.60
C SER A 85 -14.59 2.20 -8.72
N GLY A 86 -13.45 1.55 -8.93
CA GLY A 86 -13.30 0.47 -9.90
C GLY A 86 -14.09 -0.78 -9.51
N GLY A 87 -14.13 -1.12 -8.22
CA GLY A 87 -14.95 -2.21 -7.68
C GLY A 87 -16.46 -1.97 -7.89
N LEU A 88 -16.93 -0.75 -7.61
CA LEU A 88 -18.32 -0.38 -7.89
C LEU A 88 -18.66 -0.47 -9.38
N LEU A 89 -17.73 -0.06 -10.25
CA LEU A 89 -17.88 -0.21 -11.70
C LEU A 89 -17.89 -1.69 -12.10
N ALA A 90 -17.03 -2.53 -11.50
CA ALA A 90 -17.03 -3.96 -11.74
C ALA A 90 -18.37 -4.60 -11.34
N PHE A 91 -18.89 -4.32 -10.16
CA PHE A 91 -20.21 -4.77 -9.72
C PHE A 91 -21.38 -4.27 -10.60
N SER A 92 -21.22 -3.10 -11.23
CA SER A 92 -22.20 -2.61 -12.22
C SER A 92 -22.17 -3.39 -13.54
N ARG A 93 -20.97 -3.86 -13.95
CA ARG A 93 -20.77 -4.66 -15.17
C ARG A 93 -21.08 -6.14 -14.98
N PHE A 94 -20.92 -6.64 -13.75
CA PHE A 94 -21.16 -8.02 -13.33
C PHE A 94 -22.20 -8.07 -12.20
N PRO A 95 -23.47 -7.78 -12.50
CA PRO A 95 -24.52 -7.65 -11.48
C PRO A 95 -24.78 -8.95 -10.71
N GLU A 96 -24.50 -10.12 -11.30
CA GLU A 96 -24.59 -11.42 -10.65
C GLU A 96 -23.56 -11.56 -9.51
N GLN A 97 -22.38 -10.97 -9.64
CA GLN A 97 -21.36 -10.96 -8.58
C GLN A 97 -21.79 -10.06 -7.42
N LYS A 98 -22.45 -8.93 -7.72
CA LYS A 98 -23.05 -8.08 -6.70
C LYS A 98 -24.13 -8.83 -5.93
N GLN A 99 -25.04 -9.52 -6.64
CA GLN A 99 -26.10 -10.28 -6.00
C GLN A 99 -25.52 -11.40 -5.13
N LYS A 100 -24.51 -12.10 -5.64
CA LYS A 100 -23.80 -13.15 -4.90
C LYS A 100 -23.19 -12.64 -3.59
N LEU A 101 -22.62 -11.43 -3.56
CA LEU A 101 -22.11 -10.82 -2.33
C LEU A 101 -23.22 -10.44 -1.37
N LEU A 102 -24.36 -9.94 -1.88
CA LEU A 102 -25.54 -9.61 -1.04
C LEU A 102 -26.14 -10.85 -0.38
N ASP A 103 -26.19 -11.96 -1.12
CA ASP A 103 -26.71 -13.24 -0.62
C ASP A 103 -25.72 -13.94 0.34
N ASN A 104 -24.41 -13.68 0.20
CA ASN A 104 -23.35 -14.29 1.00
C ASN A 104 -22.34 -13.22 1.45
N PRO A 105 -22.66 -12.41 2.49
CA PRO A 105 -21.80 -11.32 2.96
C PRO A 105 -20.42 -11.75 3.45
N GLU A 106 -20.24 -13.02 3.82
CA GLU A 106 -18.94 -13.61 4.21
C GLU A 106 -17.92 -13.62 3.08
N LEU A 107 -18.36 -13.52 1.82
CA LEU A 107 -17.46 -13.38 0.67
C LEU A 107 -16.77 -12.01 0.58
N ILE A 108 -17.01 -11.10 1.52
CA ILE A 108 -16.42 -9.75 1.47
C ILE A 108 -14.88 -9.77 1.40
N THR A 109 -14.24 -10.70 2.09
CA THR A 109 -12.78 -10.80 2.10
C THR A 109 -12.25 -11.16 0.71
N THR A 110 -12.75 -12.23 0.11
CA THR A 110 -12.35 -12.66 -1.24
C THR A 110 -12.79 -11.64 -2.30
N ALA A 111 -13.93 -10.97 -2.10
CA ALA A 111 -14.39 -9.91 -2.98
C ALA A 111 -13.45 -8.70 -2.98
N VAL A 112 -12.88 -8.31 -1.82
CA VAL A 112 -11.87 -7.24 -1.74
C VAL A 112 -10.61 -7.62 -2.50
N ASP A 113 -10.10 -8.83 -2.32
CA ASP A 113 -8.93 -9.32 -3.04
C ASP A 113 -9.17 -9.35 -4.56
N GLU A 114 -10.32 -9.85 -4.99
CA GLU A 114 -10.70 -9.84 -6.41
C GLU A 114 -10.86 -8.42 -6.98
N ILE A 115 -11.40 -7.46 -6.21
CA ILE A 115 -11.45 -6.05 -6.62
C ILE A 115 -10.04 -5.53 -6.85
N VAL A 116 -9.11 -5.78 -5.93
CA VAL A 116 -7.71 -5.32 -6.07
C VAL A 116 -7.05 -5.97 -7.28
N ARG A 117 -7.23 -7.27 -7.50
CA ARG A 117 -6.74 -7.97 -8.69
C ARG A 117 -7.32 -7.38 -9.98
N PHE A 118 -8.66 -7.28 -10.04
CA PHE A 118 -9.39 -6.90 -11.26
C PHE A 118 -9.18 -5.43 -11.63
N VAL A 119 -9.21 -4.53 -10.65
CA VAL A 119 -9.03 -3.09 -10.85
C VAL A 119 -7.56 -2.72 -11.01
N THR A 120 -6.68 -3.38 -10.26
CA THR A 120 -5.25 -3.08 -10.20
C THR A 120 -4.98 -1.60 -9.92
N PRO A 121 -5.32 -1.07 -8.72
CA PRO A 121 -5.20 0.36 -8.41
C PRO A 121 -3.78 0.90 -8.55
N VAL A 122 -2.78 0.05 -8.34
CA VAL A 122 -1.37 0.33 -8.59
C VAL A 122 -0.94 -0.45 -9.84
N LEU A 123 -0.60 0.26 -10.90
CA LEU A 123 -0.27 -0.37 -12.19
C LEU A 123 1.14 -0.95 -12.21
N THR A 124 2.11 -0.23 -11.63
CA THR A 124 3.53 -0.60 -11.71
C THR A 124 4.31 -0.12 -10.50
N PHE A 125 5.36 -0.87 -10.14
CA PHE A 125 6.45 -0.41 -9.31
C PHE A 125 7.80 -0.81 -9.92
N CYS A 126 8.85 -0.06 -9.60
CA CYS A 126 10.23 -0.42 -9.92
C CYS A 126 10.93 -1.08 -8.73
N ARG A 127 11.87 -1.96 -9.05
CA ARG A 127 12.89 -2.47 -8.11
C ARG A 127 14.26 -2.24 -8.71
N THR A 128 15.22 -1.91 -7.87
CA THR A 128 16.62 -1.87 -8.26
C THR A 128 17.26 -3.22 -7.93
N VAL A 129 17.94 -3.80 -8.90
CA VAL A 129 18.68 -5.04 -8.73
C VAL A 129 19.86 -4.78 -7.80
N THR A 130 19.92 -5.46 -6.66
CA THR A 130 20.98 -5.26 -5.66
C THR A 130 22.27 -6.02 -5.99
N GLU A 131 22.14 -7.17 -6.64
CA GLU A 131 23.26 -8.01 -7.10
C GLU A 131 22.89 -8.64 -8.44
N THR A 132 23.91 -8.92 -9.26
CA THR A 132 23.69 -9.52 -10.58
C THR A 132 23.07 -10.90 -10.44
N HIS A 133 21.97 -11.14 -11.14
CA HIS A 133 21.15 -12.34 -11.05
C HIS A 133 20.66 -12.81 -12.42
N GLU A 134 20.62 -14.13 -12.61
CA GLU A 134 20.00 -14.74 -13.80
C GLU A 134 18.50 -15.00 -13.55
N TYR A 135 17.66 -14.44 -14.40
CA TYR A 135 16.21 -14.62 -14.35
C TYR A 135 15.66 -15.02 -15.72
N GLN A 136 15.11 -16.23 -15.85
CA GLN A 136 14.52 -16.77 -17.09
C GLN A 136 15.43 -16.63 -18.32
N GLY A 137 16.73 -16.88 -18.16
CA GLY A 137 17.72 -16.79 -19.23
C GLY A 137 18.16 -15.37 -19.59
N GLN A 138 17.79 -14.38 -18.77
CA GLN A 138 18.25 -13.01 -18.90
C GLN A 138 19.13 -12.64 -17.71
N THR A 139 20.28 -12.01 -17.95
CA THR A 139 21.14 -11.46 -16.91
C THR A 139 20.58 -10.10 -16.47
N LEU A 140 20.23 -9.96 -15.21
CA LEU A 140 19.88 -8.70 -14.57
C LEU A 140 21.13 -8.22 -13.81
N GLU A 141 21.72 -7.12 -14.26
CA GLU A 141 22.92 -6.57 -13.65
C GLU A 141 22.60 -5.70 -12.42
N ALA A 142 23.47 -5.73 -11.42
CA ALA A 142 23.35 -4.86 -10.26
C ALA A 142 23.22 -3.39 -10.67
N GLY A 143 22.28 -2.68 -10.06
CA GLY A 143 21.94 -1.27 -10.37
C GLY A 143 20.89 -1.09 -11.48
N GLN A 144 20.55 -2.12 -12.24
CA GLN A 144 19.46 -2.04 -13.21
C GLN A 144 18.11 -1.90 -12.52
N GLN A 145 17.16 -1.27 -13.21
CA GLN A 145 15.78 -1.16 -12.76
C GLN A 145 14.89 -2.18 -13.46
N VAL A 146 14.11 -2.91 -12.66
CA VAL A 146 13.11 -3.86 -13.12
C VAL A 146 11.73 -3.28 -12.85
N LEU A 147 10.93 -3.14 -13.90
CA LEU A 147 9.55 -2.68 -13.81
C LEU A 147 8.62 -3.87 -13.58
N MET A 148 7.91 -3.85 -12.47
CA MET A 148 6.87 -4.84 -12.16
C MET A 148 5.53 -4.35 -12.72
N LEU A 149 4.96 -5.10 -13.66
CA LEU A 149 3.67 -4.79 -14.30
C LEU A 149 2.55 -5.56 -13.59
N TYR A 150 1.97 -4.97 -12.54
CA TYR A 150 0.91 -5.64 -11.76
C TYR A 150 -0.32 -5.96 -12.57
N GLN A 151 -0.72 -5.09 -13.51
CA GLN A 151 -1.86 -5.37 -14.36
C GLN A 151 -1.65 -6.63 -15.21
N SER A 152 -0.44 -6.84 -15.73
CA SER A 152 -0.10 -8.06 -16.48
C SER A 152 -0.10 -9.29 -15.58
N ALA A 153 0.49 -9.18 -14.36
CA ALA A 153 0.51 -10.28 -13.39
C ALA A 153 -0.90 -10.67 -12.95
N ASN A 154 -1.76 -9.70 -12.67
CA ASN A 154 -3.14 -9.90 -12.25
C ASN A 154 -4.06 -10.46 -13.36
N ARG A 155 -3.58 -10.53 -14.59
CA ARG A 155 -4.26 -11.11 -15.77
C ARG A 155 -3.53 -12.31 -16.35
N ASP A 156 -2.54 -12.86 -15.64
CA ASP A 156 -1.78 -14.01 -16.13
C ASP A 156 -2.64 -15.30 -16.12
N PRO A 157 -2.98 -15.89 -17.30
CA PRO A 157 -3.81 -17.08 -17.35
C PRO A 157 -3.12 -18.34 -16.81
N ARG A 158 -1.80 -18.26 -16.54
CA ARG A 158 -1.05 -19.35 -15.89
C ARG A 158 -1.31 -19.41 -14.38
N VAL A 159 -1.82 -18.31 -13.82
CA VAL A 159 -2.10 -18.16 -12.37
C VAL A 159 -3.61 -18.07 -12.13
N PHE A 160 -4.31 -17.29 -12.95
CA PHE A 160 -5.75 -17.02 -12.78
C PHE A 160 -6.53 -17.64 -13.94
N GLU A 161 -7.43 -18.56 -13.62
CA GLU A 161 -8.41 -19.07 -14.59
C GLU A 161 -9.37 -17.94 -14.99
N ASP A 162 -9.64 -17.78 -16.29
CA ASP A 162 -10.49 -16.72 -16.82
C ASP A 162 -10.13 -15.33 -16.21
N PRO A 163 -8.90 -14.84 -16.44
CA PRO A 163 -8.37 -13.68 -15.72
C PRO A 163 -9.11 -12.37 -16.00
N ASP A 164 -9.86 -12.30 -17.10
CA ASP A 164 -10.65 -11.14 -17.51
C ASP A 164 -12.07 -11.16 -16.94
N GLU A 165 -12.46 -12.22 -16.26
CA GLU A 165 -13.71 -12.29 -15.54
C GLU A 165 -13.55 -11.80 -14.10
N PHE A 166 -14.57 -11.05 -13.62
CA PHE A 166 -14.66 -10.60 -12.24
C PHE A 166 -15.43 -11.64 -11.43
N ARG A 167 -14.76 -12.35 -10.53
CA ARG A 167 -15.33 -13.46 -9.75
C ARG A 167 -14.96 -13.30 -8.28
N ILE A 168 -15.90 -12.85 -7.45
CA ILE A 168 -15.66 -12.52 -6.03
C ILE A 168 -15.38 -13.73 -5.12
N ASP A 169 -15.58 -14.93 -5.60
CA ASP A 169 -15.30 -16.20 -4.93
C ASP A 169 -14.08 -16.91 -5.51
N ARG A 170 -13.20 -16.18 -6.19
CA ARG A 170 -11.96 -16.74 -6.73
C ARG A 170 -11.07 -17.23 -5.59
N ASP A 171 -10.56 -18.45 -5.70
CA ASP A 171 -9.63 -19.08 -4.76
C ASP A 171 -8.55 -19.83 -5.59
N PRO A 172 -7.26 -19.65 -5.29
CA PRO A 172 -6.71 -18.55 -4.50
C PRO A 172 -6.76 -17.21 -5.24
N ASN A 173 -6.84 -16.12 -4.47
CA ASN A 173 -6.61 -14.79 -4.97
C ASN A 173 -5.16 -14.38 -4.78
#